data_deaeb45cea74244e3cec0c05bca8dacf
#
_entry.id   deaeb45cea74244e3cec0c05bca8dacf
#
_cell.length_a   1.000
_cell.length_b   1.000
_cell.length_c   1.000
_cell.angle_alpha   90.00
_cell.angle_beta   90.00
_cell.angle_gamma   90.00
#
_symmetry.space_group_name_H-M   'P 1'
#
loop_
_entity.id
_entity.type
_entity.pdbx_description
1 polymer ?
#
loop_
_entity_poly.entity_id
_entity_poly.type
_entity_poly.pdbx_seq_one_letter_code
_entity_poly.pdbx_strand_id
1 'polypeptide(L)'
;MATISELLVKVGVDPRGLDKGLGRSMRKFRQFGANTKKLGRSLTRNLTLPLAAIGGASFKVAMDFETSMLKVKAVSGATAEEFKSLEANALALGSSTRFTASEVSGLQLEFSKLGFTASEITQVTEATLALAQASGSDLAESAEVAGS
;
A
#
# COMPACT_ATOMS: atom_id res chain seq x y z
N MET A 1 -73.01 34.91 -16.34
CA MET A 1 -71.58 35.22 -16.04
C MET A 1 -71.33 34.74 -14.64
N ALA A 2 -70.62 33.66 -14.52
CA ALA A 2 -70.32 33.07 -13.19
C ALA A 2 -69.03 33.70 -12.66
N THR A 3 -69.16 34.43 -11.55
CA THR A 3 -68.02 35.01 -10.83
C THR A 3 -67.33 33.91 -10.07
N ILE A 4 -66.03 33.71 -10.39
CA ILE A 4 -65.17 32.79 -9.70
C ILE A 4 -64.81 33.42 -8.36
N SER A 5 -65.44 32.91 -7.29
CA SER A 5 -65.12 33.30 -5.94
C SER A 5 -63.71 32.81 -5.60
N GLU A 6 -62.85 33.72 -5.22
CA GLU A 6 -61.50 33.44 -4.73
C GLU A 6 -61.56 32.47 -3.55
N LEU A 7 -61.10 31.24 -3.72
CA LEU A 7 -60.89 30.28 -2.66
C LEU A 7 -59.59 30.62 -1.93
N LEU A 8 -59.62 31.50 -0.99
CA LEU A 8 -58.52 31.85 -0.09
C LEU A 8 -58.34 30.71 0.92
N VAL A 9 -57.47 29.74 0.60
CA VAL A 9 -57.02 28.73 1.57
C VAL A 9 -56.06 29.39 2.54
N LYS A 10 -56.55 29.78 3.70
CA LYS A 10 -55.70 30.29 4.80
C LYS A 10 -55.02 29.10 5.48
N VAL A 11 -53.81 28.73 5.06
CA VAL A 11 -52.95 27.75 5.73
C VAL A 11 -52.44 28.40 7.03
N GLY A 12 -53.15 28.17 8.11
CA GLY A 12 -52.70 28.58 9.43
C GLY A 12 -51.60 27.69 9.94
N VAL A 13 -50.35 28.03 9.62
CA VAL A 13 -49.18 27.37 10.22
C VAL A 13 -49.03 27.94 11.63
N ASP A 14 -49.27 27.13 12.67
CA ASP A 14 -48.94 27.50 14.04
C ASP A 14 -47.42 27.58 14.24
N PRO A 15 -46.80 28.76 14.33
CA PRO A 15 -45.35 28.91 14.42
C PRO A 15 -44.77 28.27 15.70
N ARG A 16 -45.58 28.14 16.76
CA ARG A 16 -45.13 27.55 18.03
C ARG A 16 -44.93 26.05 17.94
N GLY A 17 -45.71 25.36 17.11
CA GLY A 17 -45.52 23.94 16.81
C GLY A 17 -44.27 23.68 15.92
N LEU A 18 -44.06 24.56 14.97
CA LEU A 18 -42.92 24.50 14.06
C LEU A 18 -41.57 24.72 14.79
N ASP A 19 -41.51 25.72 15.68
CA ASP A 19 -40.32 26.01 16.48
C ASP A 19 -39.93 24.87 17.41
N LYS A 20 -40.94 24.23 18.06
CA LYS A 20 -40.71 23.04 18.89
C LYS A 20 -40.25 21.83 18.07
N GLY A 21 -40.80 21.65 16.85
CA GLY A 21 -40.43 20.59 15.94
C GLY A 21 -38.99 20.77 15.41
N LEU A 22 -38.65 21.98 14.93
CA LEU A 22 -37.32 22.35 14.47
C LEU A 22 -36.28 22.24 15.58
N GLY A 23 -36.61 22.70 16.80
CA GLY A 23 -35.71 22.60 17.95
C GLY A 23 -35.39 21.13 18.36
N ARG A 24 -36.35 20.21 18.20
CA ARG A 24 -36.12 18.76 18.43
C ARG A 24 -35.29 18.16 17.33
N SER A 25 -35.52 18.49 16.08
CA SER A 25 -34.76 18.03 14.93
C SER A 25 -33.32 18.54 15.01
N MET A 26 -33.14 19.83 15.33
CA MET A 26 -31.79 20.43 15.47
C MET A 26 -30.96 19.77 16.60
N ARG A 27 -31.64 19.41 17.72
CA ARG A 27 -30.97 18.66 18.80
C ARG A 27 -30.53 17.27 18.35
N LYS A 28 -31.38 16.54 17.62
CA LYS A 28 -31.05 15.23 17.06
C LYS A 28 -29.86 15.33 16.06
N PHE A 29 -29.86 16.34 15.19
CA PHE A 29 -28.75 16.59 14.26
C PHE A 29 -27.45 16.93 14.98
N ARG A 30 -27.48 17.75 16.02
CA ARG A 30 -26.29 18.04 16.84
C ARG A 30 -25.77 16.79 17.56
N GLN A 31 -26.64 15.96 18.09
CA GLN A 31 -26.28 14.72 18.76
C GLN A 31 -25.74 13.69 17.77
N PHE A 32 -26.34 13.60 16.57
CA PHE A 32 -25.82 12.79 15.47
C PHE A 32 -24.42 13.27 15.01
N GLY A 33 -24.24 14.57 14.81
CA GLY A 33 -22.95 15.16 14.46
C GLY A 33 -21.87 14.93 15.52
N ALA A 34 -22.22 15.02 16.82
CA ALA A 34 -21.28 14.72 17.90
C ALA A 34 -20.88 13.24 17.95
N ASN A 35 -21.84 12.34 17.73
CA ASN A 35 -21.59 10.90 17.68
C ASN A 35 -20.76 10.53 16.44
N THR A 36 -21.06 11.11 15.27
CA THR A 36 -20.29 10.90 14.04
C THR A 36 -18.86 11.39 14.19
N LYS A 37 -18.64 12.52 14.90
CA LYS A 37 -17.31 13.06 15.20
C LYS A 37 -16.52 12.14 16.15
N LYS A 38 -17.17 11.51 17.13
CA LYS A 38 -16.55 10.51 18.01
C LYS A 38 -16.20 9.23 17.24
N LEU A 39 -17.12 8.74 16.38
CA LEU A 39 -16.87 7.60 15.51
C LEU A 39 -15.70 7.89 14.54
N GLY A 40 -15.69 9.06 13.90
CA GLY A 40 -14.62 9.46 13.01
C GLY A 40 -13.26 9.47 13.70
N ARG A 41 -13.16 10.04 14.90
CA ARG A 41 -11.92 10.03 15.70
C ARG A 41 -11.49 8.61 16.12
N SER A 42 -12.44 7.75 16.47
CA SER A 42 -12.17 6.36 16.83
C SER A 42 -11.69 5.57 15.62
N LEU A 43 -12.32 5.74 14.47
CA LEU A 43 -11.90 5.12 13.20
C LEU A 43 -10.52 5.61 12.77
N THR A 44 -10.26 6.91 12.86
CA THR A 44 -8.94 7.47 12.52
C THR A 44 -7.84 6.91 13.44
N ARG A 45 -8.10 6.85 14.75
CA ARG A 45 -7.10 6.39 15.71
C ARG A 45 -6.88 4.88 15.68
N ASN A 46 -7.95 4.10 15.55
CA ASN A 46 -7.90 2.65 15.74
C ASN A 46 -7.77 1.87 14.42
N LEU A 47 -8.13 2.49 13.29
CA LEU A 47 -8.09 1.83 11.99
C LEU A 47 -7.22 2.56 10.97
N THR A 48 -7.41 3.88 10.80
CA THR A 48 -6.74 4.63 9.74
C THR A 48 -5.26 4.85 10.03
N LEU A 49 -4.88 5.18 11.28
CA LEU A 49 -3.47 5.36 11.64
C LEU A 49 -2.64 4.06 11.53
N PRO A 50 -3.10 2.90 12.04
CA PRO A 50 -2.39 1.64 11.83
C PRO A 50 -2.31 1.24 10.36
N LEU A 51 -3.40 1.41 9.60
CA LEU A 51 -3.42 1.13 8.16
C LEU A 51 -2.51 2.08 7.36
N ALA A 52 -2.46 3.37 7.73
CA ALA A 52 -1.56 4.33 7.11
C ALA A 52 -0.09 4.02 7.42
N ALA A 53 0.21 3.55 8.63
CA ALA A 53 1.55 3.11 9.01
C ALA A 53 1.98 1.86 8.22
N ILE A 54 1.10 0.88 8.07
CA ILE A 54 1.33 -0.32 7.25
C ILE A 54 1.46 0.07 5.77
N GLY A 55 0.57 0.91 5.25
CA GLY A 55 0.61 1.38 3.87
C GLY A 55 1.87 2.19 3.56
N GLY A 56 2.32 3.05 4.49
CA GLY A 56 3.56 3.82 4.34
C GLY A 56 4.81 2.94 4.31
N ALA A 57 4.88 1.94 5.17
CA ALA A 57 5.97 0.98 5.18
C ALA A 57 5.99 0.13 3.90
N SER A 58 4.83 -0.35 3.45
CA SER A 58 4.67 -1.12 2.21
C SER A 58 5.04 -0.30 0.97
N PHE A 59 4.69 0.98 0.95
CA PHE A 59 5.05 1.89 -0.14
C PHE A 59 6.56 2.12 -0.23
N LYS A 60 7.23 2.32 0.91
CA LYS A 60 8.69 2.45 0.95
C LYS A 60 9.37 1.18 0.44
N VAL A 61 8.96 0.01 0.91
CA VAL A 61 9.50 -1.28 0.46
C VAL A 61 9.32 -1.48 -1.05
N ALA A 62 8.16 -1.10 -1.59
CA ALA A 62 7.92 -1.17 -3.04
C ALA A 62 8.84 -0.22 -3.82
N MET A 63 9.03 1.02 -3.35
CA MET A 63 9.94 1.97 -3.98
C MET A 63 11.40 1.54 -3.90
N ASP A 64 11.83 0.98 -2.78
CA ASP A 64 13.18 0.45 -2.60
C ASP A 64 13.43 -0.73 -3.57
N PHE A 65 12.44 -1.62 -3.72
CA PHE A 65 12.48 -2.71 -4.69
C PHE A 65 12.58 -2.21 -6.14
N GLU A 66 11.67 -1.31 -6.56
CA GLU A 66 11.70 -0.74 -7.91
C GLU A 66 13.01 -0.03 -8.21
N THR A 67 13.53 0.74 -7.24
CA THR A 67 14.82 1.43 -7.38
C THR A 67 15.96 0.44 -7.56
N SER A 68 15.96 -0.65 -6.81
CA SER A 68 16.97 -1.70 -6.92
C SER A 68 16.87 -2.41 -8.26
N MET A 69 15.67 -2.77 -8.71
CA MET A 69 15.44 -3.41 -10.01
C MET A 69 15.84 -2.51 -11.19
N LEU A 70 15.60 -1.19 -11.11
CA LEU A 70 16.09 -0.25 -12.14
C LEU A 70 17.62 -0.24 -12.23
N LYS A 71 18.31 -0.36 -11.10
CA LYS A 71 19.79 -0.49 -11.09
C LYS A 71 20.24 -1.82 -11.70
N VAL A 72 19.55 -2.93 -11.37
CA VAL A 72 19.80 -4.24 -11.99
C VAL A 72 19.68 -4.13 -13.51
N LYS A 73 18.60 -3.52 -14.00
CA LYS A 73 18.38 -3.30 -15.45
C LYS A 73 19.50 -2.50 -16.09
N ALA A 74 19.94 -1.43 -15.42
CA ALA A 74 20.99 -0.54 -15.96
C ALA A 74 22.37 -1.20 -16.02
N VAL A 75 22.67 -2.11 -15.07
CA VAL A 75 24.00 -2.73 -14.93
C VAL A 75 24.08 -4.07 -15.68
N SER A 76 23.03 -4.90 -15.63
CA SER A 76 23.03 -6.23 -16.24
C SER A 76 23.00 -6.23 -17.77
N GLY A 77 22.55 -5.13 -18.39
CA GLY A 77 22.31 -5.10 -19.84
C GLY A 77 21.21 -6.06 -20.32
N ALA A 78 20.40 -6.58 -19.40
CA ALA A 78 19.33 -7.54 -19.69
C ALA A 78 18.29 -7.00 -20.68
N THR A 79 17.82 -7.84 -21.57
CA THR A 79 16.67 -7.57 -22.44
C THR A 79 15.40 -7.34 -21.62
N ALA A 80 14.33 -6.89 -22.24
CA ALA A 80 13.06 -6.65 -21.54
C ALA A 80 12.45 -7.95 -20.95
N GLU A 81 12.63 -9.06 -21.65
CA GLU A 81 12.18 -10.39 -21.22
C GLU A 81 13.00 -10.92 -20.05
N GLU A 82 14.32 -10.82 -20.16
CA GLU A 82 15.25 -11.22 -19.11
C GLU A 82 15.06 -10.40 -17.84
N PHE A 83 14.85 -9.09 -18.00
CA PHE A 83 14.57 -8.21 -16.87
C PHE A 83 13.28 -8.61 -16.14
N LYS A 84 12.18 -8.91 -16.87
CA LYS A 84 10.94 -9.43 -16.27
C LYS A 84 11.17 -10.75 -15.54
N SER A 85 12.04 -11.60 -16.06
CA SER A 85 12.39 -12.86 -15.40
C SER A 85 13.12 -12.62 -14.08
N LEU A 86 14.09 -11.70 -14.05
CA LEU A 86 14.79 -11.30 -12.83
C LEU A 86 13.85 -10.68 -11.80
N GLU A 87 12.94 -9.82 -12.22
CA GLU A 87 11.92 -9.21 -11.35
C GLU A 87 10.99 -10.27 -10.74
N ALA A 88 10.46 -11.19 -11.57
CA ALA A 88 9.61 -12.28 -11.12
C ALA A 88 10.34 -13.21 -10.14
N ASN A 89 11.62 -13.53 -10.41
CA ASN A 89 12.46 -14.33 -9.54
C ASN A 89 12.68 -13.63 -8.18
N ALA A 90 12.98 -12.33 -8.17
CA ALA A 90 13.16 -11.58 -6.92
C ALA A 90 11.89 -11.53 -6.07
N LEU A 91 10.71 -11.36 -6.69
CA LEU A 91 9.42 -11.39 -5.99
C LEU A 91 9.10 -12.79 -5.46
N ALA A 92 9.33 -13.83 -6.25
CA ALA A 92 9.09 -15.22 -5.85
C ALA A 92 9.97 -15.62 -4.65
N LEU A 93 11.26 -15.33 -4.73
CA LEU A 93 12.21 -15.61 -3.64
C LEU A 93 11.94 -14.77 -2.41
N GLY A 94 11.53 -13.49 -2.58
CA GLY A 94 11.13 -12.63 -1.49
C GLY A 94 9.87 -13.10 -0.75
N SER A 95 8.99 -13.86 -1.42
CA SER A 95 7.78 -14.44 -0.80
C SER A 95 8.00 -15.83 -0.20
N SER A 96 9.00 -16.57 -0.67
CA SER A 96 9.26 -17.98 -0.30
C SER A 96 10.43 -18.17 0.66
N THR A 97 11.23 -17.12 0.88
CA THR A 97 12.40 -17.16 1.78
C THR A 97 12.24 -16.18 2.93
N ARG A 98 13.18 -16.17 3.86
CA ARG A 98 13.24 -15.20 4.96
C ARG A 98 13.66 -13.78 4.50
N PHE A 99 14.12 -13.64 3.27
CA PHE A 99 14.62 -12.39 2.71
C PHE A 99 13.51 -11.65 1.99
N THR A 100 13.57 -10.32 2.00
CA THR A 100 12.62 -9.47 1.26
C THR A 100 12.97 -9.41 -0.22
N ALA A 101 12.01 -9.11 -1.09
CA ALA A 101 12.25 -8.90 -2.51
C ALA A 101 13.31 -7.81 -2.79
N SER A 102 13.38 -6.78 -1.93
CA SER A 102 14.40 -5.72 -2.01
C SER A 102 15.80 -6.24 -1.72
N GLU A 103 15.96 -7.14 -0.74
CA GLU A 103 17.24 -7.78 -0.45
C GLU A 103 17.67 -8.71 -1.58
N VAL A 104 16.73 -9.48 -2.13
CA VAL A 104 16.99 -10.34 -3.29
C VAL A 104 17.40 -9.51 -4.51
N SER A 105 16.71 -8.40 -4.80
CA SER A 105 17.08 -7.51 -5.91
C SER A 105 18.44 -6.83 -5.69
N GLY A 106 18.80 -6.54 -4.43
CA GLY A 106 20.12 -6.08 -4.05
C GLY A 106 21.21 -7.09 -4.38
N LEU A 107 20.96 -8.36 -4.07
CA LEU A 107 21.86 -9.47 -4.41
C LEU A 107 22.01 -9.64 -5.92
N GLN A 108 20.92 -9.59 -6.68
CA GLN A 108 20.95 -9.60 -8.15
C GLN A 108 21.78 -8.44 -8.72
N LEU A 109 21.71 -7.26 -8.08
CA LEU A 109 22.53 -6.12 -8.49
C LEU A 109 24.02 -6.39 -8.29
N GLU A 110 24.42 -6.99 -7.18
CA GLU A 110 25.84 -7.34 -6.96
C GLU A 110 26.34 -8.33 -8.01
N PHE A 111 25.58 -9.37 -8.33
CA PHE A 111 25.93 -10.29 -9.41
C PHE A 111 25.97 -9.62 -10.79
N SER A 112 25.05 -8.66 -11.03
CA SER A 112 25.10 -7.84 -12.25
C SER A 112 26.39 -7.04 -12.37
N LYS A 113 26.90 -6.48 -11.27
CA LYS A 113 28.18 -5.74 -11.23
C LYS A 113 29.38 -6.65 -11.47
N LEU A 114 29.30 -7.91 -11.09
CA LEU A 114 30.28 -8.93 -11.35
C LEU A 114 30.26 -9.44 -12.79
N GLY A 115 29.30 -9.00 -13.60
CA GLY A 115 29.21 -9.33 -15.02
C GLY A 115 28.46 -10.62 -15.34
N PHE A 116 27.70 -11.17 -14.38
CA PHE A 116 26.87 -12.34 -14.63
C PHE A 116 25.72 -12.01 -15.59
N THR A 117 25.40 -12.94 -16.47
CA THR A 117 24.23 -12.86 -17.35
C THR A 117 22.94 -13.03 -16.55
N ALA A 118 21.80 -12.59 -17.10
CA ALA A 118 20.51 -12.70 -16.41
C ALA A 118 20.15 -14.14 -15.99
N SER A 119 20.50 -15.12 -16.81
CA SER A 119 20.29 -16.54 -16.47
C SER A 119 21.17 -16.99 -15.31
N GLU A 120 22.44 -16.60 -15.32
CA GLU A 120 23.39 -16.90 -14.24
C GLU A 120 22.98 -16.20 -12.95
N ILE A 121 22.56 -14.92 -13.01
CA ILE A 121 22.07 -14.17 -11.86
C ILE A 121 20.92 -14.91 -11.18
N THR A 122 19.96 -15.43 -11.94
CA THR A 122 18.84 -16.19 -11.39
C THR A 122 19.31 -17.41 -10.60
N GLN A 123 20.19 -18.22 -11.19
CA GLN A 123 20.71 -19.47 -10.60
C GLN A 123 21.57 -19.20 -9.36
N VAL A 124 22.51 -18.25 -9.47
CA VAL A 124 23.40 -17.89 -8.35
C VAL A 124 22.63 -17.25 -7.21
N THR A 125 21.62 -16.43 -7.51
CA THR A 125 20.75 -15.84 -6.48
C THR A 125 20.04 -16.92 -5.66
N GLU A 126 19.45 -17.92 -6.30
CA GLU A 126 18.77 -19.02 -5.62
C GLU A 126 19.75 -19.84 -4.75
N ALA A 127 20.91 -20.17 -5.28
CA ALA A 127 21.94 -20.93 -4.57
C ALA A 127 22.47 -20.14 -3.35
N THR A 128 22.69 -18.84 -3.52
CA THR A 128 23.19 -17.96 -2.44
C THR A 128 22.17 -17.80 -1.33
N LEU A 129 20.88 -17.64 -1.66
CA LEU A 129 19.81 -17.58 -0.67
C LEU A 129 19.65 -18.90 0.09
N ALA A 130 19.76 -20.03 -0.61
CA ALA A 130 19.71 -21.35 0.03
C ALA A 130 20.89 -21.53 1.00
N LEU A 131 22.10 -21.13 0.60
CA LEU A 131 23.29 -21.15 1.45
C LEU A 131 23.10 -20.25 2.68
N ALA A 132 22.68 -19.01 2.50
CA ALA A 132 22.44 -18.05 3.58
C ALA A 132 21.38 -18.55 4.56
N GLN A 133 20.33 -19.21 4.07
CA GLN A 133 19.32 -19.83 4.92
C GLN A 133 19.86 -21.03 5.72
N ALA A 134 20.67 -21.89 5.09
CA ALA A 134 21.21 -23.08 5.71
C ALA A 134 22.30 -22.76 6.74
N SER A 135 23.16 -21.78 6.45
CA SER A 135 24.26 -21.37 7.34
C SER A 135 23.83 -20.40 8.44
N GLY A 136 22.68 -19.73 8.26
CA GLY A 136 22.29 -18.60 9.11
C GLY A 136 23.12 -17.33 8.90
N SER A 137 23.99 -17.31 7.87
CA SER A 137 24.85 -16.18 7.51
C SER A 137 24.07 -15.00 6.96
N ASP A 138 24.70 -13.83 6.95
CA ASP A 138 24.19 -12.66 6.25
C ASP A 138 24.28 -12.85 4.74
N LEU A 139 23.40 -12.16 4.03
CA LEU A 139 23.30 -12.25 2.57
C LEU A 139 24.57 -11.74 1.88
N ALA A 140 25.18 -10.68 2.43
CA ALA A 140 26.42 -10.11 1.91
C ALA A 140 27.59 -11.11 1.96
N GLU A 141 27.77 -11.80 3.08
CA GLU A 141 28.80 -12.82 3.26
C GLU A 141 28.59 -14.02 2.32
N SER A 142 27.32 -14.46 2.19
CA SER A 142 27.00 -15.55 1.28
C SER A 142 27.19 -15.18 -0.20
N ALA A 143 26.97 -13.91 -0.55
CA ALA A 143 27.19 -13.41 -1.90
C ALA A 143 28.68 -13.34 -2.27
N GLU A 144 29.53 -12.95 -1.33
CA GLU A 144 30.98 -12.93 -1.54
C GLU A 144 31.55 -14.32 -1.81
N VAL A 145 31.10 -15.32 -1.05
CA VAL A 145 31.45 -16.72 -1.24
C VAL A 145 30.94 -17.26 -2.59
N ALA A 146 29.76 -16.88 -3.03
CA ALA A 146 29.17 -17.36 -4.28
C ALA A 146 29.74 -16.65 -5.53
N GLY A 147 30.32 -15.46 -5.37
CA GLY A 147 30.88 -14.65 -6.49
C GLY A 147 32.40 -14.80 -6.65
N SER A 148 33.06 -15.54 -5.80
CA SER A 148 34.52 -15.81 -5.88
C SER A 148 34.84 -17.11 -6.63
#